data_5a9ef36428a33fe3f84045a399d135f7
#
_entry.id   5a9ef36428a33fe3f84045a399d135f7
#
_cell.length_a   1.000
_cell.length_b   1.000
_cell.length_c   1.000
_cell.angle_alpha   90.00
_cell.angle_beta   90.00
_cell.angle_gamma   90.00
#
_symmetry.space_group_name_H-M   'P 1'
#
loop_
_entity.id
_entity.type
_entity.pdbx_description
1 polymer ?
#
loop_
_entity_poly.entity_id
_entity_poly.type
_entity_poly.pdbx_seq_one_letter_code
_entity_poly.pdbx_strand_id
1 'polypeptide(L)'
;MRPLKAVLFLIIILVAAVLLVALIIHRGFRASATPSRWEVRIARTVRNFSIPGRESQLKNPVANNSEALQQGRDTFLTRCAFCHGVDGSGHTPVGTNLYPRVPDLRAPATQHLSDGDLHYIIENGVQLTGMPAGAAHHATSADDSWPLVIFIRSLRPLTSTEHSTQTSTLASAHYVGSQACAKCHEEIYDRWKKTPMANVVRDPHSYPDAFPADPSHNPVSAFAPTDVAFVYGSLWKQRYFV
;
A
#
# COMPACT_ATOMS: atom_id res chain seq x y z
N MET A 1 -30.94 -38.36 34.02
CA MET A 1 -30.36 -37.04 34.48
C MET A 1 -29.04 -36.65 33.80
N ARG A 2 -28.18 -37.58 33.37
CA ARG A 2 -26.93 -37.26 32.64
C ARG A 2 -27.12 -36.60 31.28
N PRO A 3 -28.04 -37.05 30.37
CA PRO A 3 -28.17 -36.44 29.04
C PRO A 3 -28.69 -35.00 29.10
N LEU A 4 -29.60 -34.67 30.01
CA LEU A 4 -30.13 -33.30 30.13
C LEU A 4 -29.04 -32.28 30.55
N LYS A 5 -28.14 -32.67 31.45
CA LYS A 5 -27.00 -31.83 31.84
C LYS A 5 -26.03 -31.58 30.68
N ALA A 6 -25.80 -32.62 29.86
CA ALA A 6 -24.95 -32.48 28.66
C ALA A 6 -25.60 -31.57 27.62
N VAL A 7 -26.89 -31.68 27.38
CA VAL A 7 -27.63 -30.79 26.48
C VAL A 7 -27.60 -29.34 26.98
N LEU A 8 -27.84 -29.11 28.27
CA LEU A 8 -27.77 -27.78 28.86
C LEU A 8 -26.37 -27.16 28.72
N PHE A 9 -25.32 -27.95 28.95
CA PHE A 9 -23.94 -27.53 28.81
C PHE A 9 -23.60 -27.13 27.35
N LEU A 10 -24.06 -27.91 26.36
CA LEU A 10 -23.90 -27.58 24.94
C LEU A 10 -24.64 -26.31 24.56
N ILE A 11 -25.87 -26.09 25.08
CA ILE A 11 -26.61 -24.84 24.84
C ILE A 11 -25.87 -23.64 25.42
N ILE A 12 -25.32 -23.76 26.63
CA ILE A 12 -24.53 -22.68 27.25
C ILE A 12 -23.30 -22.34 26.40
N ILE A 13 -22.56 -23.34 25.91
CA ILE A 13 -21.42 -23.13 25.04
C ILE A 13 -21.86 -22.45 23.74
N LEU A 14 -22.94 -22.90 23.13
CA LEU A 14 -23.44 -22.29 21.89
C LEU A 14 -23.84 -20.82 22.10
N VAL A 15 -24.57 -20.51 23.15
CA VAL A 15 -24.96 -19.15 23.51
C VAL A 15 -23.72 -18.27 23.77
N ALA A 16 -22.74 -18.78 24.51
CA ALA A 16 -21.50 -18.07 24.78
C ALA A 16 -20.73 -17.81 23.49
N ALA A 17 -20.68 -18.77 22.56
CA ALA A 17 -20.04 -18.60 21.26
C ALA A 17 -20.76 -17.53 20.39
N VAL A 18 -22.10 -17.56 20.36
CA VAL A 18 -22.91 -16.56 19.64
C VAL A 18 -22.69 -15.16 20.21
N LEU A 19 -22.71 -15.04 21.56
CA LEU A 19 -22.43 -13.75 22.22
C LEU A 19 -21.02 -13.23 21.94
N LEU A 20 -20.03 -14.13 21.92
CA LEU A 20 -18.65 -13.77 21.58
C LEU A 20 -18.54 -13.26 20.14
N VAL A 21 -19.18 -13.97 19.19
CA VAL A 21 -19.22 -13.56 17.78
C VAL A 21 -19.93 -12.21 17.64
N ALA A 22 -21.07 -12.03 18.29
CA ALA A 22 -21.80 -10.77 18.28
C ALA A 22 -20.95 -9.60 18.83
N LEU A 23 -20.20 -9.86 19.90
CA LEU A 23 -19.31 -8.88 20.51
C LEU A 23 -18.13 -8.51 19.60
N ILE A 24 -17.58 -9.48 18.88
CA ILE A 24 -16.54 -9.24 17.87
C ILE A 24 -17.08 -8.38 16.73
N ILE A 25 -18.27 -8.72 16.21
CA ILE A 25 -18.93 -7.96 15.14
C ILE A 25 -19.26 -6.54 15.61
N HIS A 26 -19.75 -6.39 16.83
CA HIS A 26 -20.12 -5.08 17.37
C HIS A 26 -18.93 -4.14 17.59
N ARG A 27 -17.73 -4.68 17.82
CA ARG A 27 -16.48 -3.90 17.85
C ARG A 27 -16.11 -3.32 16.50
N GLY A 28 -16.66 -3.85 15.42
CA GLY A 28 -16.47 -3.39 14.04
C GLY A 28 -15.13 -3.78 13.43
N PHE A 29 -15.12 -3.85 12.10
CA PHE A 29 -13.93 -4.18 11.29
C PHE A 29 -13.30 -2.90 10.73
N ARG A 30 -12.62 -2.13 11.60
CA ARG A 30 -11.99 -0.88 11.17
C ARG A 30 -10.56 -1.13 10.75
N ALA A 31 -10.20 -0.73 9.52
CA ALA A 31 -8.81 -0.81 9.04
C ALA A 31 -7.83 0.05 9.88
N SER A 32 -8.31 1.14 10.47
CA SER A 32 -7.52 2.00 11.37
C SER A 32 -7.33 1.43 12.79
N ALA A 33 -7.99 0.31 13.14
CA ALA A 33 -7.84 -0.30 14.45
C ALA A 33 -6.40 -0.82 14.65
N THR A 34 -5.96 -0.83 15.90
CA THR A 34 -4.68 -1.45 16.25
C THR A 34 -4.91 -2.91 16.64
N PRO A 35 -4.27 -3.88 15.96
CA PRO A 35 -4.40 -5.29 16.31
C PRO A 35 -3.97 -5.55 17.76
N SER A 36 -4.65 -6.47 18.43
CA SER A 36 -4.25 -6.90 19.76
C SER A 36 -2.90 -7.63 19.73
N ARG A 37 -2.20 -7.67 20.87
CA ARG A 37 -0.90 -8.39 20.97
C ARG A 37 -1.04 -9.88 20.64
N TRP A 38 -2.17 -10.50 20.98
CA TRP A 38 -2.47 -11.91 20.69
C TRP A 38 -2.70 -12.12 19.20
N GLU A 39 -3.46 -11.27 18.58
CA GLU A 39 -3.74 -11.30 17.16
C GLU A 39 -2.44 -11.18 16.34
N VAL A 40 -1.59 -10.21 16.68
CA VAL A 40 -0.28 -10.06 16.04
C VAL A 40 0.58 -11.32 16.21
N ARG A 41 0.57 -11.91 17.42
CA ARG A 41 1.35 -13.12 17.70
C ARG A 41 0.85 -14.31 16.89
N ILE A 42 -0.48 -14.54 16.87
CA ILE A 42 -1.10 -15.62 16.11
C ILE A 42 -0.84 -15.42 14.61
N ALA A 43 -1.09 -14.22 14.07
CA ALA A 43 -0.89 -13.92 12.65
C ALA A 43 0.56 -14.15 12.21
N ARG A 44 1.53 -13.72 13.02
CA ARG A 44 2.97 -13.97 12.75
C ARG A 44 3.31 -15.46 12.78
N THR A 45 2.79 -16.18 13.75
CA THR A 45 3.01 -17.64 13.85
C THR A 45 2.44 -18.35 12.64
N VAL A 46 1.19 -18.05 12.25
CA VAL A 46 0.55 -18.64 11.09
C VAL A 46 1.32 -18.31 9.82
N ARG A 47 1.69 -17.03 9.62
CA ARG A 47 2.51 -16.62 8.47
C ARG A 47 3.83 -17.40 8.42
N ASN A 48 4.57 -17.47 9.51
CA ASN A 48 5.86 -18.16 9.52
C ASN A 48 5.70 -19.66 9.26
N PHE A 49 4.64 -20.26 9.78
CA PHE A 49 4.34 -21.68 9.55
C PHE A 49 3.88 -21.96 8.11
N SER A 50 3.28 -20.97 7.43
CA SER A 50 2.82 -21.11 6.04
C SER A 50 3.93 -21.05 5.01
N ILE A 51 5.13 -20.57 5.38
CA ILE A 51 6.30 -20.54 4.48
C ILE A 51 6.84 -21.96 4.36
N PRO A 52 6.95 -22.53 3.13
CA PRO A 52 7.50 -23.87 2.96
C PRO A 52 8.95 -23.92 3.46
N GLY A 53 9.30 -24.97 4.21
CA GLY A 53 10.64 -25.09 4.82
C GLY A 53 11.79 -25.06 3.81
N ARG A 54 11.58 -25.53 2.57
CA ARG A 54 12.55 -25.41 1.47
C ARG A 54 12.84 -23.95 1.09
N GLU A 55 11.80 -23.10 1.07
CA GLU A 55 11.93 -21.68 0.75
C GLU A 55 12.64 -20.94 1.88
N SER A 56 12.27 -21.23 3.12
CA SER A 56 12.89 -20.64 4.33
C SER A 56 14.40 -20.93 4.42
N GLN A 57 14.88 -22.04 3.84
CA GLN A 57 16.29 -22.44 3.84
C GLN A 57 17.09 -21.82 2.68
N LEU A 58 16.44 -21.14 1.74
CA LEU A 58 17.13 -20.49 0.64
C LEU A 58 18.05 -19.39 1.19
N LYS A 59 19.24 -19.36 0.62
CA LYS A 59 20.20 -18.28 0.85
C LYS A 59 20.15 -17.34 -0.33
N ASN A 60 20.35 -16.06 -0.09
CA ASN A 60 20.40 -15.07 -1.13
C ASN A 60 21.53 -15.43 -2.13
N PRO A 61 21.23 -15.73 -3.40
CA PRO A 61 22.24 -16.06 -4.41
C PRO A 61 23.01 -14.83 -4.90
N VAL A 62 22.47 -13.62 -4.64
CA VAL A 62 23.08 -12.37 -5.09
C VAL A 62 24.15 -11.95 -4.10
N ALA A 63 25.34 -11.61 -4.61
CA ALA A 63 26.43 -11.12 -3.77
C ALA A 63 26.02 -9.77 -3.12
N ASN A 64 26.31 -9.65 -1.83
CA ASN A 64 26.08 -8.40 -1.10
C ASN A 64 27.18 -7.37 -1.46
N ASN A 65 26.92 -6.59 -2.48
CA ASN A 65 27.79 -5.52 -2.97
C ASN A 65 26.99 -4.22 -3.18
N SER A 66 27.69 -3.15 -3.53
CA SER A 66 27.10 -1.83 -3.73
C SER A 66 26.07 -1.78 -4.87
N GLU A 67 26.28 -2.56 -5.92
CA GLU A 67 25.38 -2.62 -7.08
C GLU A 67 24.04 -3.27 -6.70
N ALA A 68 24.09 -4.46 -6.08
CA ALA A 68 22.90 -5.15 -5.61
C ALA A 68 22.16 -4.34 -4.53
N LEU A 69 22.87 -3.66 -3.64
CA LEU A 69 22.27 -2.78 -2.66
C LEU A 69 21.55 -1.60 -3.32
N GLN A 70 22.16 -0.99 -4.35
CA GLN A 70 21.54 0.12 -5.08
C GLN A 70 20.31 -0.37 -5.87
N GLN A 71 20.38 -1.50 -6.55
CA GLN A 71 19.25 -2.10 -7.26
C GLN A 71 18.09 -2.38 -6.30
N GLY A 72 18.38 -3.00 -5.15
CA GLY A 72 17.37 -3.26 -4.11
C GLY A 72 16.75 -1.97 -3.58
N ARG A 73 17.55 -0.92 -3.38
CA ARG A 73 17.08 0.39 -2.97
C ARG A 73 16.15 1.02 -3.99
N ASP A 74 16.52 1.00 -5.26
CA ASP A 74 15.73 1.61 -6.33
C ASP A 74 14.38 0.89 -6.49
N THR A 75 14.39 -0.44 -6.41
CA THR A 75 13.17 -1.26 -6.39
C THR A 75 12.32 -0.93 -5.16
N PHE A 76 12.93 -0.80 -3.98
CA PHE A 76 12.21 -0.46 -2.76
C PHE A 76 11.55 0.92 -2.85
N LEU A 77 12.28 1.93 -3.27
CA LEU A 77 11.77 3.30 -3.36
C LEU A 77 10.63 3.44 -4.37
N THR A 78 10.70 2.70 -5.47
CA THR A 78 9.68 2.78 -6.53
C THR A 78 8.42 1.98 -6.24
N ARG A 79 8.49 0.91 -5.43
CA ARG A 79 7.39 -0.04 -5.28
C ARG A 79 6.93 -0.27 -3.85
N CYS A 80 7.84 -0.22 -2.89
CA CYS A 80 7.57 -0.60 -1.52
C CYS A 80 7.37 0.61 -0.60
N ALA A 81 8.09 1.70 -0.88
CA ALA A 81 8.12 2.89 -0.04
C ALA A 81 6.75 3.57 0.12
N PHE A 82 5.84 3.42 -0.83
CA PHE A 82 4.48 3.94 -0.74
C PHE A 82 3.74 3.44 0.53
N CYS A 83 3.92 2.16 0.86
CA CYS A 83 3.36 1.57 2.08
C CYS A 83 4.37 1.51 3.21
N HIS A 84 5.63 1.10 2.93
CA HIS A 84 6.63 0.84 3.96
C HIS A 84 7.40 2.08 4.43
N GLY A 85 7.26 3.22 3.74
CA GLY A 85 8.08 4.41 3.99
C GLY A 85 9.47 4.26 3.40
N VAL A 86 10.10 5.38 3.08
CA VAL A 86 11.46 5.40 2.50
C VAL A 86 12.52 4.85 3.45
N ASP A 87 12.22 4.89 4.75
CA ASP A 87 13.05 4.39 5.85
C ASP A 87 12.65 2.98 6.31
N GLY A 88 11.64 2.37 5.69
CA GLY A 88 11.12 1.06 6.06
C GLY A 88 10.29 1.02 7.35
N SER A 89 9.93 2.16 7.93
CA SER A 89 9.20 2.23 9.21
C SER A 89 7.72 1.81 9.14
N GLY A 90 7.13 1.81 7.94
CA GLY A 90 5.70 1.60 7.76
C GLY A 90 4.84 2.81 8.14
N HIS A 91 5.44 3.93 8.58
CA HIS A 91 4.74 5.14 9.00
C HIS A 91 4.41 6.03 7.79
N THR A 92 3.56 5.54 6.91
CA THR A 92 3.01 6.32 5.79
C THR A 92 1.52 6.53 5.95
N PRO A 93 0.90 7.50 5.24
CA PRO A 93 -0.56 7.66 5.25
C PRO A 93 -1.31 6.38 4.85
N VAL A 94 -0.74 5.57 3.96
CA VAL A 94 -1.31 4.28 3.56
C VAL A 94 -1.00 3.21 4.61
N GLY A 95 0.26 3.08 5.00
CA GLY A 95 0.72 2.02 5.89
C GLY A 95 0.05 2.02 7.26
N THR A 96 -0.25 3.21 7.81
CA THR A 96 -0.94 3.37 9.10
C THR A 96 -2.45 3.10 9.04
N ASN A 97 -3.04 3.12 7.83
CA ASN A 97 -4.48 2.91 7.62
C ASN A 97 -4.81 1.52 7.04
N LEU A 98 -3.83 0.64 6.89
CA LEU A 98 -4.04 -0.76 6.55
C LEU A 98 -4.27 -1.62 7.81
N TYR A 99 -4.99 -2.71 7.64
CA TYR A 99 -5.15 -3.72 8.69
C TYR A 99 -4.70 -5.10 8.20
N PRO A 100 -3.72 -5.72 8.88
CA PRO A 100 -2.86 -5.13 9.91
C PRO A 100 -2.03 -3.96 9.35
N ARG A 101 -1.56 -3.08 10.23
CA ARG A 101 -0.66 -1.99 9.82
C ARG A 101 0.61 -2.55 9.18
N VAL A 102 1.16 -1.79 8.25
CA VAL A 102 2.43 -2.14 7.61
C VAL A 102 3.52 -2.26 8.68
N PRO A 103 4.28 -3.36 8.70
CA PRO A 103 5.30 -3.58 9.72
C PRO A 103 6.51 -2.65 9.52
N ASP A 104 7.15 -2.29 10.64
CA ASP A 104 8.48 -1.69 10.60
C ASP A 104 9.49 -2.78 10.18
N LEU A 105 10.07 -2.61 9.00
CA LEU A 105 11.03 -3.55 8.42
C LEU A 105 12.36 -3.58 9.16
N ARG A 106 12.66 -2.55 9.95
CA ARG A 106 13.87 -2.45 10.78
C ARG A 106 13.74 -3.22 12.09
N ALA A 107 12.50 -3.55 12.46
CA ALA A 107 12.22 -4.22 13.72
C ALA A 107 12.73 -5.67 13.74
N PRO A 108 13.09 -6.21 14.91
CA PRO A 108 13.56 -7.59 15.06
C PRO A 108 12.61 -8.62 14.47
N ALA A 109 11.31 -8.37 14.50
CA ALA A 109 10.29 -9.26 13.94
C ALA A 109 10.40 -9.48 12.41
N THR A 110 11.02 -8.54 11.69
CA THR A 110 11.35 -8.67 10.27
C THR A 110 12.82 -9.09 10.10
N GLN A 111 13.72 -8.46 10.85
CA GLN A 111 15.14 -8.69 10.68
C GLN A 111 15.60 -10.11 11.12
N HIS A 112 14.84 -10.81 11.95
CA HIS A 112 15.12 -12.22 12.33
C HIS A 112 14.54 -13.26 11.35
N LEU A 113 13.75 -12.86 10.36
CA LEU A 113 13.34 -13.78 9.29
C LEU A 113 14.56 -14.20 8.47
N SER A 114 14.57 -15.40 7.90
CA SER A 114 15.63 -15.79 6.97
C SER A 114 15.55 -14.99 5.66
N ASP A 115 16.59 -15.01 4.84
CA ASP A 115 16.55 -14.38 3.53
C ASP A 115 15.51 -15.04 2.63
N GLY A 116 15.38 -16.38 2.72
CA GLY A 116 14.34 -17.11 2.04
C GLY A 116 12.95 -16.76 2.49
N ASP A 117 12.72 -16.50 3.80
CA ASP A 117 11.43 -16.03 4.31
C ASP A 117 11.07 -14.66 3.73
N LEU A 118 12.02 -13.72 3.73
CA LEU A 118 11.81 -12.39 3.16
C LEU A 118 11.52 -12.46 1.67
N HIS A 119 12.32 -13.25 0.94
CA HIS A 119 12.11 -13.50 -0.48
C HIS A 119 10.71 -14.07 -0.74
N TYR A 120 10.33 -15.13 -0.02
CA TYR A 120 9.01 -15.75 -0.16
C TYR A 120 7.86 -14.76 0.10
N ILE A 121 7.98 -13.93 1.13
CA ILE A 121 6.97 -12.91 1.47
C ILE A 121 6.87 -11.85 0.37
N ILE A 122 7.98 -11.43 -0.21
CA ILE A 122 8.00 -10.44 -1.30
C ILE A 122 7.33 -11.01 -2.55
N GLU A 123 7.65 -12.26 -2.89
CA GLU A 123 7.11 -12.92 -4.08
C GLU A 123 5.62 -13.24 -3.97
N ASN A 124 5.19 -13.74 -2.81
CA ASN A 124 3.85 -14.28 -2.64
C ASN A 124 2.88 -13.31 -1.92
N GLY A 125 3.40 -12.21 -1.37
CA GLY A 125 2.61 -11.31 -0.54
C GLY A 125 2.19 -11.97 0.79
N VAL A 126 1.25 -11.34 1.48
CA VAL A 126 0.69 -11.88 2.74
C VAL A 126 -0.83 -11.83 2.67
N GLN A 127 -1.44 -13.02 2.65
CA GLN A 127 -2.89 -13.16 2.57
C GLN A 127 -3.60 -12.42 3.71
N LEU A 128 -4.76 -11.85 3.43
CA LEU A 128 -5.58 -11.06 4.36
C LEU A 128 -4.88 -9.78 4.87
N THR A 129 -3.91 -9.28 4.12
CA THR A 129 -3.24 -8.00 4.38
C THR A 129 -3.18 -7.14 3.13
N GLY A 130 -2.69 -5.90 3.25
CA GLY A 130 -2.44 -5.03 2.10
C GLY A 130 -1.16 -5.33 1.32
N MET A 131 -0.38 -6.36 1.70
CA MET A 131 0.85 -6.73 0.99
C MET A 131 0.52 -7.60 -0.23
N PRO A 132 0.63 -7.10 -1.47
CA PRO A 132 0.34 -7.89 -2.67
C PRO A 132 1.47 -8.88 -2.98
N ALA A 133 1.15 -9.92 -3.75
CA ALA A 133 2.14 -10.81 -4.35
C ALA A 133 2.88 -10.11 -5.49
N GLY A 134 4.14 -10.50 -5.73
CA GLY A 134 4.93 -10.00 -6.84
C GLY A 134 5.21 -8.50 -6.79
N ALA A 135 5.21 -7.90 -5.59
CA ALA A 135 5.44 -6.47 -5.41
C ALA A 135 6.79 -5.99 -6.00
N ALA A 136 7.75 -6.89 -6.15
CA ALA A 136 9.03 -6.60 -6.78
C ALA A 136 9.01 -6.72 -8.32
N HIS A 137 8.00 -7.38 -8.90
CA HIS A 137 8.01 -7.66 -10.34
C HIS A 137 7.44 -6.52 -11.19
N HIS A 138 8.22 -6.05 -12.14
CA HIS A 138 7.74 -5.61 -13.44
C HIS A 138 8.05 -6.73 -14.42
N ALA A 139 7.03 -7.48 -14.78
CA ALA A 139 6.90 -8.31 -15.99
C ALA A 139 8.12 -9.06 -16.57
N THR A 140 9.34 -8.93 -16.05
CA THR A 140 10.54 -9.36 -16.76
C THR A 140 11.54 -10.20 -15.99
N SER A 141 11.55 -10.30 -14.66
CA SER A 141 12.38 -11.31 -13.97
C SER A 141 12.00 -11.56 -12.52
N ALA A 142 12.03 -12.85 -12.12
CA ALA A 142 11.94 -13.29 -10.72
C ALA A 142 13.18 -12.91 -9.88
N ASP A 143 14.20 -12.30 -10.50
CA ASP A 143 15.50 -12.03 -9.86
C ASP A 143 15.57 -10.71 -9.09
N ASP A 144 14.55 -9.83 -9.20
CA ASP A 144 14.61 -8.49 -8.61
C ASP A 144 14.36 -8.47 -7.09
N SER A 145 13.84 -9.53 -6.52
CA SER A 145 13.53 -9.58 -5.07
C SER A 145 14.74 -9.91 -4.20
N TRP A 146 15.75 -10.58 -4.71
CA TRP A 146 16.96 -10.88 -3.95
C TRP A 146 17.80 -9.63 -3.61
N PRO A 147 18.06 -8.70 -4.55
CA PRO A 147 18.63 -7.40 -4.23
C PRO A 147 17.82 -6.62 -3.23
N LEU A 148 16.47 -6.72 -3.31
CA LEU A 148 15.57 -6.08 -2.35
C LEU A 148 15.74 -6.64 -0.93
N VAL A 149 15.97 -7.95 -0.77
CA VAL A 149 16.31 -8.57 0.52
C VAL A 149 17.61 -7.96 1.09
N ILE A 150 18.64 -7.75 0.26
CA ILE A 150 19.89 -7.08 0.67
C ILE A 150 19.59 -5.67 1.20
N PHE A 151 18.79 -4.91 0.48
CA PHE A 151 18.41 -3.57 0.93
C PHE A 151 17.61 -3.59 2.24
N ILE A 152 16.62 -4.48 2.39
CA ILE A 152 15.85 -4.61 3.63
C ILE A 152 16.77 -4.96 4.82
N ARG A 153 17.80 -5.79 4.63
CA ARG A 153 18.81 -6.08 5.65
C ARG A 153 19.64 -4.87 6.04
N SER A 154 19.85 -3.94 5.13
CA SER A 154 20.61 -2.71 5.38
C SER A 154 19.81 -1.65 6.12
N LEU A 155 18.49 -1.80 6.23
CA LEU A 155 17.63 -0.83 6.89
C LEU A 155 17.97 -0.73 8.38
N ARG A 156 18.14 0.51 8.82
CA ARG A 156 18.38 0.88 10.23
C ARG A 156 17.53 2.10 10.57
N PRO A 157 17.29 2.39 11.84
CA PRO A 157 16.68 3.66 12.23
C PRO A 157 17.48 4.83 11.65
N LEU A 158 16.83 5.70 10.91
CA LEU A 158 17.48 6.89 10.37
C LEU A 158 17.78 7.89 11.48
N THR A 159 18.93 8.53 11.42
CA THR A 159 19.21 9.72 12.22
C THR A 159 18.37 10.88 11.71
N SER A 160 18.15 11.91 12.55
CA SER A 160 17.36 13.09 12.19
C SER A 160 17.87 13.76 10.91
N THR A 161 19.19 13.77 10.71
CA THR A 161 19.84 14.36 9.53
C THR A 161 19.58 13.53 8.27
N GLU A 162 19.66 12.20 8.36
CA GLU A 162 19.38 11.31 7.22
C GLU A 162 17.92 11.36 6.80
N HIS A 163 17.00 11.45 7.77
CA HIS A 163 15.58 11.58 7.49
C HIS A 163 15.26 12.87 6.73
N SER A 164 15.83 14.00 7.14
CA SER A 164 15.63 15.28 6.43
C SER A 164 16.23 15.25 5.02
N THR A 165 17.37 14.61 4.82
CA THR A 165 17.97 14.46 3.49
C THR A 165 17.14 13.60 2.56
N GLN A 166 16.62 12.47 3.02
CA GLN A 166 15.74 11.62 2.21
C GLN A 166 14.42 12.32 1.88
N THR A 167 13.82 13.02 2.84
CA THR A 167 12.60 13.79 2.62
C THR A 167 12.82 14.91 1.60
N SER A 168 13.98 15.59 1.66
CA SER A 168 14.32 16.63 0.67
C SER A 168 14.57 16.07 -0.74
N THR A 169 15.15 14.88 -0.84
CA THR A 169 15.35 14.19 -2.13
C THR A 169 14.00 13.79 -2.75
N LEU A 170 13.02 13.37 -1.95
CA LEU A 170 11.66 13.10 -2.43
C LEU A 170 10.88 14.38 -2.75
N ALA A 171 11.09 15.45 -1.98
CA ALA A 171 10.50 16.75 -2.25
C ALA A 171 11.06 17.40 -3.54
N SER A 172 12.25 17.01 -3.96
CA SER A 172 12.84 17.40 -5.27
C SER A 172 12.42 16.47 -6.41
N ALA A 173 11.61 15.43 -6.14
CA ALA A 173 11.08 14.57 -7.20
C ALA A 173 10.22 15.40 -8.14
N HIS A 174 10.65 15.49 -9.40
CA HIS A 174 9.95 16.26 -10.40
C HIS A 174 8.77 15.46 -10.94
N TYR A 175 7.58 16.07 -10.93
CA TYR A 175 6.41 15.44 -11.53
C TYR A 175 6.61 15.31 -13.05
N VAL A 176 6.66 14.07 -13.53
CA VAL A 176 6.95 13.78 -14.95
C VAL A 176 5.70 13.70 -15.82
N GLY A 177 4.52 13.82 -15.21
CA GLY A 177 3.23 13.70 -15.89
C GLY A 177 2.85 12.25 -16.23
N SER A 178 1.56 12.02 -16.43
CA SER A 178 1.04 10.70 -16.77
C SER A 178 1.51 10.17 -18.13
N GLN A 179 1.90 11.04 -19.05
CA GLN A 179 2.44 10.66 -20.36
C GLN A 179 3.73 9.83 -20.26
N ALA A 180 4.49 9.98 -19.18
CA ALA A 180 5.68 9.16 -18.95
C ALA A 180 5.34 7.66 -18.85
N CYS A 181 4.12 7.32 -18.40
CA CYS A 181 3.64 5.95 -18.30
C CYS A 181 3.34 5.32 -19.68
N ALA A 182 3.00 6.13 -20.68
CA ALA A 182 2.65 5.66 -22.02
C ALA A 182 3.79 4.88 -22.70
N LYS A 183 5.05 5.24 -22.40
CA LYS A 183 6.23 4.59 -23.03
C LYS A 183 6.32 3.09 -22.78
N CYS A 184 5.82 2.64 -21.62
CA CYS A 184 5.86 1.20 -21.23
C CYS A 184 4.47 0.59 -21.16
N HIS A 185 3.41 1.40 -21.06
CA HIS A 185 2.03 0.97 -20.82
C HIS A 185 1.06 1.61 -21.80
N GLU A 186 1.39 1.66 -23.09
CA GLU A 186 0.63 2.38 -24.12
C GLU A 186 -0.86 2.02 -24.12
N GLU A 187 -1.20 0.75 -24.20
CA GLU A 187 -2.59 0.29 -24.22
C GLU A 187 -3.37 0.65 -22.94
N ILE A 188 -2.71 0.51 -21.79
CA ILE A 188 -3.31 0.86 -20.49
C ILE A 188 -3.50 2.38 -20.41
N TYR A 189 -2.49 3.15 -20.83
CA TYR A 189 -2.53 4.60 -20.84
C TYR A 189 -3.64 5.11 -21.75
N ASP A 190 -3.81 4.53 -22.94
CA ASP A 190 -4.84 4.89 -23.91
C ASP A 190 -6.25 4.60 -23.43
N ARG A 191 -6.43 3.55 -22.65
CA ARG A 191 -7.70 3.28 -21.97
C ARG A 191 -7.92 4.24 -20.81
N TRP A 192 -6.89 4.42 -19.99
CA TRP A 192 -6.97 5.28 -18.81
C TRP A 192 -7.28 6.73 -19.16
N LYS A 193 -6.63 7.33 -20.17
CA LYS A 193 -6.83 8.73 -20.56
C LYS A 193 -8.26 9.02 -21.02
N LYS A 194 -9.03 7.99 -21.40
CA LYS A 194 -10.46 8.12 -21.81
C LYS A 194 -11.41 8.01 -20.61
N THR A 195 -10.91 7.67 -19.42
CA THR A 195 -11.77 7.51 -18.25
C THR A 195 -12.19 8.85 -17.66
N PRO A 196 -13.39 8.93 -17.03
CA PRO A 196 -13.79 10.12 -16.28
C PRO A 196 -12.77 10.51 -15.20
N MET A 197 -12.07 9.53 -14.63
CA MET A 197 -11.06 9.75 -13.58
C MET A 197 -9.85 10.53 -14.11
N ALA A 198 -9.36 10.20 -15.29
CA ALA A 198 -8.26 10.92 -15.95
C ALA A 198 -8.65 12.35 -16.32
N ASN A 199 -9.94 12.60 -16.55
CA ASN A 199 -10.48 13.87 -17.03
C ASN A 199 -11.28 14.62 -15.95
N VAL A 200 -11.14 14.25 -14.68
CA VAL A 200 -11.88 14.88 -13.59
C VAL A 200 -11.36 16.28 -13.24
N VAL A 201 -10.08 16.52 -13.47
CA VAL A 201 -9.44 17.85 -13.35
C VAL A 201 -9.02 18.30 -14.74
N ARG A 202 -9.48 19.43 -15.18
CA ARG A 202 -9.22 19.96 -16.53
C ARG A 202 -8.79 21.42 -16.45
N ASP A 203 -7.76 21.74 -17.19
CA ASP A 203 -7.37 23.11 -17.46
C ASP A 203 -8.28 23.67 -18.56
N PRO A 204 -9.11 24.70 -18.28
CA PRO A 204 -10.02 25.23 -19.28
C PRO A 204 -9.34 25.88 -20.49
N HIS A 205 -8.06 26.25 -20.38
CA HIS A 205 -7.29 26.77 -21.51
C HIS A 205 -6.91 25.65 -22.49
N SER A 206 -6.70 24.44 -21.99
CA SER A 206 -6.38 23.24 -22.77
C SER A 206 -7.60 22.44 -23.19
N TYR A 207 -8.71 22.57 -22.46
CA TYR A 207 -9.97 21.84 -22.65
C TYR A 207 -11.14 22.82 -22.68
N PRO A 208 -11.50 23.37 -23.87
CA PRO A 208 -12.60 24.34 -23.99
C PRO A 208 -13.97 23.81 -23.53
N ASP A 209 -14.15 22.49 -23.53
CA ASP A 209 -15.34 21.81 -23.04
C ASP A 209 -15.36 21.61 -21.50
N ALA A 210 -14.34 22.10 -20.80
CA ALA A 210 -14.32 22.07 -19.34
C ALA A 210 -15.42 22.92 -18.71
N PHE A 211 -15.88 23.97 -19.41
CA PHE A 211 -17.05 24.74 -19.02
C PHE A 211 -18.34 24.19 -19.65
N PRO A 212 -19.48 24.36 -18.98
CA PRO A 212 -20.77 24.15 -19.64
C PRO A 212 -20.91 25.10 -20.84
N ALA A 213 -21.59 24.66 -21.87
CA ALA A 213 -21.77 25.43 -23.10
C ALA A 213 -22.39 26.83 -22.91
N ASP A 214 -23.04 27.05 -21.77
CA ASP A 214 -23.59 28.35 -21.38
C ASP A 214 -23.31 28.63 -19.90
N PRO A 215 -22.22 29.37 -19.62
CA PRO A 215 -21.87 29.79 -18.25
C PRO A 215 -22.89 30.75 -17.65
N SER A 216 -23.77 31.39 -18.42
CA SER A 216 -24.79 32.32 -17.93
C SER A 216 -25.88 31.63 -17.09
N HIS A 217 -26.01 30.29 -17.21
CA HIS A 217 -26.91 29.48 -16.39
C HIS A 217 -26.28 29.03 -15.05
N ASN A 218 -25.07 29.46 -14.73
CA ASN A 218 -24.46 29.15 -13.44
C ASN A 218 -24.59 30.37 -12.50
N PRO A 219 -25.57 30.40 -11.58
CA PRO A 219 -25.87 31.59 -10.78
C PRO A 219 -24.80 31.90 -9.70
N VAL A 220 -23.69 31.16 -9.65
CA VAL A 220 -22.69 31.25 -8.58
C VAL A 220 -21.33 31.79 -9.07
N SER A 221 -21.22 32.19 -10.32
CA SER A 221 -19.90 32.65 -10.84
C SER A 221 -19.70 34.16 -10.57
N ALA A 222 -19.06 34.48 -9.45
CA ALA A 222 -18.51 35.80 -9.18
C ALA A 222 -17.12 36.02 -9.84
N PHE A 223 -16.71 35.16 -10.81
CA PHE A 223 -15.42 35.18 -11.48
C PHE A 223 -15.61 35.03 -13.00
N ALA A 224 -14.67 35.56 -13.77
CA ALA A 224 -14.64 35.35 -15.21
C ALA A 224 -14.05 33.96 -15.53
N PRO A 225 -14.46 33.32 -16.66
CA PRO A 225 -13.86 32.05 -17.10
C PRO A 225 -12.35 32.08 -17.23
N THR A 226 -11.79 33.25 -17.56
CA THR A 226 -10.34 33.50 -17.67
C THR A 226 -9.59 33.44 -16.34
N ASP A 227 -10.31 33.58 -15.22
CA ASP A 227 -9.71 33.57 -13.88
C ASP A 227 -9.58 32.14 -13.33
N VAL A 228 -10.13 31.16 -14.04
CA VAL A 228 -10.16 29.77 -13.58
C VAL A 228 -8.90 29.05 -13.97
N ALA A 229 -8.12 28.63 -12.95
CA ALA A 229 -6.90 27.85 -13.16
C ALA A 229 -7.21 26.40 -13.57
N PHE A 230 -8.23 25.78 -12.96
CA PHE A 230 -8.70 24.45 -13.38
C PHE A 230 -10.12 24.16 -12.88
N VAL A 231 -10.76 23.21 -13.55
CA VAL A 231 -12.11 22.73 -13.24
C VAL A 231 -12.02 21.29 -12.74
N TYR A 232 -12.61 21.01 -11.58
CA TYR A 232 -12.77 19.67 -11.03
C TYR A 232 -14.22 19.21 -11.16
N GLY A 233 -14.40 18.03 -11.74
CA GLY A 233 -15.72 17.42 -11.91
C GLY A 233 -16.24 17.48 -13.33
N SER A 234 -17.44 16.92 -13.54
CA SER A 234 -18.12 16.80 -14.84
C SER A 234 -19.53 17.40 -14.78
N LEU A 235 -20.34 17.15 -15.81
CA LEU A 235 -21.68 17.67 -16.09
C LEU A 235 -22.60 17.91 -14.88
N TRP A 236 -22.52 17.05 -13.82
CA TRP A 236 -23.45 17.11 -12.71
C TRP A 236 -23.02 17.98 -11.55
N LYS A 237 -21.70 18.12 -11.34
CA LYS A 237 -21.11 18.94 -10.27
C LYS A 237 -19.71 19.35 -10.67
N GLN A 238 -19.50 20.64 -10.76
CA GLN A 238 -18.20 21.22 -11.05
C GLN A 238 -17.74 22.12 -9.90
N ARG A 239 -16.45 22.16 -9.65
CA ARG A 239 -15.79 23.12 -8.76
C ARG A 239 -14.73 23.85 -9.58
N TYR A 240 -14.73 25.16 -9.46
CA TYR A 240 -13.80 26.03 -10.15
C TYR A 240 -12.75 26.49 -9.14
N PHE A 241 -11.50 26.48 -9.55
CA PHE A 241 -10.37 26.95 -8.76
C PHE A 241 -9.81 28.17 -9.47
N VAL A 242 -9.93 29.30 -8.78
CA VAL A 242 -9.57 30.64 -9.26
C VAL A 242 -8.25 31.06 -8.63
#